data_6738935be1ddc95d14f01daaf361ace9
#
_entry.id   6738935be1ddc95d14f01daaf361ace9
#
_cell.length_a   1.000
_cell.length_b   1.000
_cell.length_c   1.000
_cell.angle_alpha   90.00
_cell.angle_beta   90.00
_cell.angle_gamma   90.00
#
_symmetry.space_group_name_H-M   'P 1'
#
loop_
_entity.id
_entity.type
_entity.pdbx_description
1 polymer ?
#
loop_
_entity_poly.entity_id
_entity_poly.type
_entity_poly.pdbx_seq_one_letter_code
_entity_poly.pdbx_strand_id
1 'polypeptide(L)'
;MKNMRNTPEGIYAINSSEYSAIELPSISEVRGKDFMFYGGRNLFPQRLIELYDTSAMHHTCVDSITAGIIGSGIEIIGTEYINPMGETIDEIFEKVALDYTLYNGYAINVIWNKERTKIAEMYHLPFANVRSGKPD
;
A
#
# COMPACT_ATOMS: atom_id res chain seq x y z
N MET A 1 -19.86 -43.71 14.38
CA MET A 1 -19.30 -43.44 15.70
C MET A 1 -17.93 -42.81 15.53
N LYS A 2 -17.83 -41.50 15.68
CA LYS A 2 -16.55 -40.77 15.58
C LYS A 2 -15.89 -40.77 16.95
N ASN A 3 -14.67 -41.30 17.04
CA ASN A 3 -13.83 -41.28 18.23
C ASN A 3 -13.58 -39.83 18.69
N MET A 4 -14.26 -39.40 19.71
CA MET A 4 -13.86 -38.23 20.50
C MET A 4 -12.62 -38.62 21.32
N ARG A 5 -11.46 -38.11 20.92
CA ARG A 5 -10.28 -38.15 21.78
C ARG A 5 -10.50 -37.10 22.85
N ASN A 6 -10.49 -37.52 24.12
CA ASN A 6 -10.50 -36.61 25.28
C ASN A 6 -9.26 -35.72 25.21
N THR A 7 -9.45 -34.46 24.78
CA THR A 7 -8.49 -33.40 24.99
C THR A 7 -8.68 -32.86 26.39
N PRO A 8 -7.62 -32.61 27.18
CA PRO A 8 -7.75 -32.00 28.49
C PRO A 8 -8.44 -30.62 28.38
N GLU A 9 -9.36 -30.35 29.30
CA GLU A 9 -10.10 -29.07 29.34
C GLU A 9 -9.11 -27.88 29.33
N GLY A 10 -9.23 -27.02 28.33
CA GLY A 10 -8.45 -25.79 28.21
C GLY A 10 -7.48 -25.70 27.05
N ILE A 11 -7.31 -26.76 26.23
CA ILE A 11 -6.48 -26.68 25.01
C ILE A 11 -7.41 -26.71 23.81
N TYR A 12 -7.59 -25.54 23.18
CA TYR A 12 -8.29 -25.42 21.90
C TYR A 12 -7.27 -25.57 20.76
N ALA A 13 -7.32 -26.68 20.03
CA ALA A 13 -6.58 -26.82 18.81
C ALA A 13 -7.27 -25.95 17.73
N ILE A 14 -6.64 -24.85 17.35
CA ILE A 14 -7.06 -24.07 16.18
C ILE A 14 -6.69 -24.90 14.96
N ASN A 15 -7.70 -25.31 14.20
CA ASN A 15 -7.49 -26.05 12.96
C ASN A 15 -6.95 -25.08 11.89
N SER A 16 -5.64 -25.08 11.67
CA SER A 16 -4.97 -24.20 10.71
C SER A 16 -5.40 -24.47 9.25
N SER A 17 -6.14 -25.53 8.99
CA SER A 17 -6.68 -25.82 7.65
C SER A 17 -7.87 -24.94 7.24
N GLU A 18 -8.45 -24.19 8.18
CA GLU A 18 -9.50 -23.17 7.86
C GLU A 18 -8.92 -21.80 7.55
N TYR A 19 -7.66 -21.54 7.82
CA TYR A 19 -6.99 -20.40 7.23
C TYR A 19 -6.78 -20.72 5.75
N SER A 20 -7.73 -20.32 4.92
CA SER A 20 -7.52 -20.29 3.48
C SER A 20 -6.22 -19.52 3.25
N ALA A 21 -5.24 -20.16 2.63
CA ALA A 21 -3.99 -19.52 2.27
C ALA A 21 -4.37 -18.18 1.65
N ILE A 22 -3.83 -17.08 2.20
CA ILE A 22 -4.01 -15.77 1.61
C ILE A 22 -3.48 -15.92 0.20
N GLU A 23 -4.38 -15.98 -0.79
CA GLU A 23 -3.95 -16.00 -2.18
C GLU A 23 -3.16 -14.75 -2.41
N LEU A 24 -1.86 -14.91 -2.68
CA LEU A 24 -1.03 -13.80 -3.10
C LEU A 24 -1.69 -13.18 -4.35
N PRO A 25 -1.85 -11.87 -4.39
CA PRO A 25 -2.51 -11.22 -5.50
C PRO A 25 -1.73 -11.49 -6.77
N SER A 26 -2.32 -12.19 -7.69
CA SER A 26 -1.78 -12.28 -9.04
C SER A 26 -2.17 -11.02 -9.80
N ILE A 27 -1.18 -10.41 -10.43
CA ILE A 27 -1.43 -9.36 -11.42
C ILE A 27 -1.95 -10.08 -12.66
N SER A 28 -3.13 -9.71 -13.14
CA SER A 28 -3.77 -10.40 -14.26
C SER A 28 -4.32 -9.43 -15.30
N GLU A 29 -4.16 -9.80 -16.57
CA GLU A 29 -4.83 -9.10 -17.66
C GLU A 29 -6.30 -9.50 -17.71
N VAL A 30 -7.17 -8.50 -17.90
CA VAL A 30 -8.60 -8.72 -18.09
C VAL A 30 -8.98 -8.28 -19.50
N ARG A 31 -9.66 -9.15 -20.22
CA ARG A 31 -10.11 -8.88 -21.59
C ARG A 31 -11.03 -7.65 -21.63
N GLY A 32 -10.71 -6.70 -22.50
CA GLY A 32 -11.50 -5.47 -22.67
C GLY A 32 -11.23 -4.37 -21.64
N LYS A 33 -10.14 -4.48 -20.87
CA LYS A 33 -9.62 -3.41 -20.01
C LYS A 33 -8.19 -3.06 -20.44
N ASP A 34 -7.85 -1.78 -20.35
CA ASP A 34 -6.53 -1.25 -20.75
C ASP A 34 -5.54 -1.21 -19.59
N PHE A 35 -5.88 -1.82 -18.46
CA PHE A 35 -5.07 -1.88 -17.26
C PHE A 35 -5.08 -3.25 -16.61
N MET A 36 -4.06 -3.52 -15.81
CA MET A 36 -3.88 -4.78 -15.08
C MET A 36 -4.69 -4.79 -13.79
N PHE A 37 -5.27 -5.93 -13.44
CA PHE A 37 -5.98 -6.12 -12.17
C PHE A 37 -5.01 -6.59 -11.08
N TYR A 38 -5.18 -6.06 -9.87
CA TYR A 38 -4.52 -6.54 -8.68
C TYR A 38 -5.47 -7.47 -7.90
N GLY A 39 -5.24 -8.79 -8.03
CA GLY A 39 -6.13 -9.83 -7.55
C GLY A 39 -7.36 -10.03 -8.46
N GLY A 40 -8.06 -11.14 -8.28
CA GLY A 40 -9.14 -11.57 -9.18
C GLY A 40 -10.29 -10.58 -9.38
N ARG A 41 -10.54 -9.70 -8.40
CA ARG A 41 -11.58 -8.66 -8.45
C ARG A 41 -11.02 -7.24 -8.45
N ASN A 42 -9.71 -7.06 -8.62
CA ASN A 42 -9.04 -5.77 -8.55
C ASN A 42 -9.21 -5.03 -7.20
N LEU A 43 -9.48 -5.77 -6.12
CA LEU A 43 -9.78 -5.23 -4.79
C LEU A 43 -8.66 -5.48 -3.77
N PHE A 44 -7.51 -5.99 -4.21
CA PHE A 44 -6.43 -6.32 -3.29
C PHE A 44 -5.89 -5.10 -2.53
N PRO A 45 -5.66 -3.92 -3.15
CA PRO A 45 -5.22 -2.75 -2.40
C PRO A 45 -6.24 -2.28 -1.35
N GLN A 46 -7.53 -2.35 -1.65
CA GLN A 46 -8.59 -2.00 -0.72
C GLN A 46 -8.62 -2.96 0.49
N ARG A 47 -8.34 -4.25 0.26
CA ARG A 47 -8.24 -5.23 1.34
C ARG A 47 -7.04 -4.95 2.26
N LEU A 48 -5.93 -4.46 1.72
CA LEU A 48 -4.78 -4.06 2.54
C LEU A 48 -5.10 -2.84 3.41
N ILE A 49 -5.85 -1.87 2.90
CA ILE A 49 -6.35 -0.73 3.69
C ILE A 49 -7.26 -1.24 4.81
N GLU A 50 -8.23 -2.09 4.49
CA GLU A 50 -9.13 -2.67 5.48
C GLU A 50 -8.35 -3.40 6.59
N LEU A 51 -7.33 -4.15 6.22
CA LEU A 51 -6.46 -4.83 7.18
C LEU A 51 -5.67 -3.84 8.05
N TYR A 52 -5.15 -2.77 7.45
CA TYR A 52 -4.45 -1.71 8.16
C TYR A 52 -5.38 -1.02 9.17
N ASP A 53 -6.62 -0.73 8.80
CA ASP A 53 -7.60 -0.05 9.65
C ASP A 53 -8.17 -0.96 10.76
N THR A 54 -8.28 -2.27 10.52
CA THR A 54 -8.96 -3.19 11.45
C THR A 54 -8.02 -3.96 12.36
N SER A 55 -6.78 -4.19 11.96
CA SER A 55 -5.80 -4.95 12.73
C SER A 55 -4.79 -4.05 13.42
N ALA A 56 -4.94 -3.84 14.73
CA ALA A 56 -4.02 -3.02 15.52
C ALA A 56 -2.55 -3.48 15.41
N MET A 57 -2.30 -4.79 15.34
CA MET A 57 -0.95 -5.32 15.19
C MET A 57 -0.37 -4.99 13.81
N HIS A 58 -1.14 -5.17 12.75
CA HIS A 58 -0.71 -4.84 11.39
C HIS A 58 -0.45 -3.35 11.24
N HIS A 59 -1.35 -2.51 11.74
CA HIS A 59 -1.20 -1.06 11.80
C HIS A 59 0.12 -0.65 12.47
N THR A 60 0.38 -1.14 13.67
CA THR A 60 1.62 -0.82 14.41
C THR A 60 2.87 -1.26 13.66
N CYS A 61 2.85 -2.43 13.02
CA CYS A 61 4.00 -2.89 12.23
C CYS A 61 4.23 -2.00 11.00
N VAL A 62 3.17 -1.64 10.27
CA VAL A 62 3.26 -0.75 9.10
C VAL A 62 3.78 0.61 9.52
N ASP A 63 3.24 1.21 10.57
CA ASP A 63 3.67 2.52 11.05
C ASP A 63 5.13 2.52 11.51
N SER A 64 5.56 1.45 12.19
CA SER A 64 6.94 1.33 12.64
C SER A 64 7.93 1.24 11.47
N ILE A 65 7.58 0.49 10.42
CA ILE A 65 8.39 0.39 9.21
C ILE A 65 8.38 1.73 8.46
N THR A 66 7.21 2.34 8.30
CA THR A 66 7.06 3.65 7.65
C THR A 66 7.88 4.72 8.36
N ALA A 67 7.81 4.79 9.68
CA ALA A 67 8.65 5.70 10.47
C ALA A 67 10.15 5.43 10.28
N GLY A 68 10.54 4.16 10.16
CA GLY A 68 11.93 3.77 9.85
C GLY A 68 12.39 4.23 8.46
N ILE A 69 11.50 4.23 7.47
CA ILE A 69 11.78 4.72 6.10
C ILE A 69 11.91 6.25 6.10
N ILE A 70 11.01 6.94 6.78
CA ILE A 70 11.00 8.41 6.87
C ILE A 70 12.26 8.91 7.59
N GLY A 71 12.66 8.22 8.66
CA GLY A 71 13.85 8.57 9.45
C GLY A 71 13.78 9.99 9.97
N SER A 72 14.79 10.82 9.64
CA SER A 72 14.84 12.25 10.01
C SER A 72 14.19 13.18 8.96
N GLY A 73 13.52 12.64 7.97
CA GLY A 73 12.96 13.40 6.86
C GLY A 73 13.96 13.67 5.73
N ILE A 74 13.53 14.46 4.76
CA ILE A 74 14.36 14.87 3.62
C ILE A 74 14.90 16.28 3.91
N GLU A 75 16.21 16.40 4.11
CA GLU A 75 16.83 17.70 4.25
C GLU A 75 16.92 18.40 2.89
N ILE A 76 15.93 19.24 2.59
CA ILE A 76 15.94 20.09 1.41
C ILE A 76 16.18 21.52 1.85
N ILE A 77 17.12 22.18 1.19
CA ILE A 77 17.37 23.61 1.37
C ILE A 77 16.21 24.37 0.75
N GLY A 78 15.25 24.77 1.59
CA GLY A 78 14.07 25.52 1.22
C GLY A 78 12.80 24.83 1.70
N THR A 79 12.08 25.48 2.59
CA THR A 79 10.79 25.03 3.12
C THR A 79 9.64 25.46 2.21
N GLU A 80 9.85 25.48 0.91
CA GLU A 80 8.80 25.89 -0.02
C GLU A 80 7.81 24.74 -0.25
N TYR A 81 6.54 25.10 -0.29
CA TYR A 81 5.49 24.19 -0.70
C TYR A 81 5.73 23.72 -2.13
N ILE A 82 5.56 22.42 -2.35
CA ILE A 82 5.83 21.79 -3.65
C ILE A 82 4.62 21.81 -4.57
N ASN A 83 3.46 22.21 -4.05
CA ASN A 83 2.23 22.32 -4.83
C ASN A 83 1.30 23.43 -4.29
N PRO A 84 0.28 23.87 -5.06
CA PRO A 84 -0.68 24.88 -4.63
C PRO A 84 -1.57 24.48 -3.45
N MET A 85 -1.59 23.20 -3.07
CA MET A 85 -2.33 22.72 -1.89
C MET A 85 -1.59 23.05 -0.59
N GLY A 86 -0.35 23.54 -0.67
CA GLY A 86 0.48 23.84 0.48
C GLY A 86 1.18 22.63 1.10
N GLU A 87 1.34 21.54 0.34
CA GLU A 87 2.08 20.37 0.78
C GLU A 87 3.58 20.59 0.62
N THR A 88 4.33 20.12 1.61
CA THR A 88 5.79 20.09 1.57
C THR A 88 6.27 18.77 0.95
N ILE A 89 7.54 18.72 0.59
CA ILE A 89 8.12 17.48 0.07
C ILE A 89 8.15 16.37 1.13
N ASP A 90 8.34 16.73 2.40
CA ASP A 90 8.32 15.78 3.52
C ASP A 90 6.95 15.12 3.66
N GLU A 91 5.86 15.91 3.57
CA GLU A 91 4.50 15.37 3.62
C GLU A 91 4.18 14.43 2.44
N ILE A 92 4.70 14.74 1.25
CA ILE A 92 4.58 13.84 0.10
C ILE A 92 5.39 12.57 0.34
N PHE A 93 6.60 12.70 0.90
CA PHE A 93 7.46 11.56 1.19
C PHE A 93 6.88 10.63 2.27
N GLU A 94 6.25 11.19 3.30
CA GLU A 94 5.52 10.40 4.31
C GLU A 94 4.41 9.54 3.68
N LYS A 95 3.62 10.14 2.79
CA LYS A 95 2.55 9.43 2.05
C LYS A 95 3.12 8.33 1.13
N VAL A 96 4.22 8.61 0.46
CA VAL A 96 4.94 7.65 -0.40
C VAL A 96 5.51 6.50 0.43
N ALA A 97 6.09 6.78 1.59
CA ALA A 97 6.64 5.76 2.48
C ALA A 97 5.55 4.83 3.02
N LEU A 98 4.38 5.36 3.36
CA LEU A 98 3.22 4.58 3.78
C LEU A 98 2.71 3.69 2.63
N ASP A 99 2.51 4.25 1.44
CA ASP A 99 2.10 3.47 0.27
C ASP A 99 3.10 2.36 -0.05
N TYR A 100 4.40 2.66 0.01
CA TYR A 100 5.45 1.67 -0.23
C TYR A 100 5.40 0.53 0.81
N THR A 101 5.16 0.85 2.07
CA THR A 101 5.08 -0.16 3.14
C THR A 101 3.84 -1.03 2.99
N LEU A 102 2.70 -0.45 2.62
CA LEU A 102 1.43 -1.18 2.46
C LEU A 102 1.36 -2.00 1.18
N TYR A 103 1.82 -1.45 0.06
CA TYR A 103 1.57 -1.99 -1.28
C TYR A 103 2.82 -2.48 -2.00
N ASN A 104 4.01 -2.21 -1.43
CA ASN A 104 5.30 -2.37 -2.11
C ASN A 104 5.36 -1.57 -3.42
N GLY A 105 4.71 -0.42 -3.44
CA GLY A 105 4.65 0.48 -4.60
C GLY A 105 4.09 1.84 -4.23
N TYR A 106 4.38 2.84 -5.04
CA TYR A 106 3.90 4.20 -4.87
C TYR A 106 3.67 4.86 -6.22
N ALA A 107 2.93 5.96 -6.24
CA ALA A 107 2.74 6.76 -7.43
C ALA A 107 2.83 8.25 -7.11
N ILE A 108 3.56 8.98 -7.95
CA ILE A 108 3.75 10.42 -7.85
C ILE A 108 3.42 11.03 -9.21
N ASN A 109 2.64 12.10 -9.19
CA ASN A 109 2.42 12.93 -10.37
C ASN A 109 3.38 14.12 -10.32
N VAL A 110 4.22 14.24 -11.34
CA VAL A 110 5.20 15.32 -11.46
C VAL A 110 4.84 16.22 -12.63
N ILE A 111 4.62 17.49 -12.36
CA ILE A 111 4.33 18.51 -13.36
C ILE A 111 5.60 19.31 -13.60
N TRP A 112 6.02 19.36 -14.85
CA TRP A 112 7.19 20.12 -15.29
C TRP A 112 6.83 21.54 -15.67
N ASN A 113 7.79 22.45 -15.53
CA ASN A 113 7.66 23.79 -16.09
C ASN A 113 7.54 23.77 -17.63
N LYS A 114 7.15 24.88 -18.24
CA LYS A 114 6.99 24.97 -19.70
C LYS A 114 8.26 24.58 -20.48
N GLU A 115 9.42 24.84 -19.90
CA GLU A 115 10.72 24.56 -20.51
C GLU A 115 11.21 23.13 -20.24
N ARG A 116 10.48 22.35 -19.39
CA ARG A 116 10.85 20.99 -18.94
C ARG A 116 12.22 20.91 -18.30
N THR A 117 12.68 21.97 -17.67
CA THR A 117 14.00 22.06 -17.01
C THR A 117 13.92 21.82 -15.51
N LYS A 118 12.75 22.08 -14.89
CA LYS A 118 12.52 21.99 -13.45
C LYS A 118 11.13 21.41 -13.18
N ILE A 119 11.02 20.72 -12.05
CA ILE A 119 9.72 20.33 -11.50
C ILE A 119 9.00 21.58 -11.04
N ALA A 120 7.78 21.80 -11.53
CA ALA A 120 6.92 22.90 -11.11
C ALA A 120 6.06 22.50 -9.93
N GLU A 121 5.50 21.30 -9.97
CA GLU A 121 4.62 20.79 -8.92
C GLU A 121 4.77 19.27 -8.79
N MET A 122 4.51 18.77 -7.59
CA MET A 122 4.51 17.33 -7.29
C MET A 122 3.30 16.99 -6.42
N TYR A 123 2.67 15.85 -6.72
CA TYR A 123 1.51 15.34 -6.00
C TYR A 123 1.65 13.86 -5.72
N HIS A 124 1.30 13.46 -4.51
CA HIS A 124 1.11 12.05 -4.20
C HIS A 124 -0.20 11.54 -4.83
N LEU A 125 -0.14 10.40 -5.48
CA LEU A 125 -1.31 9.67 -5.98
C LEU A 125 -1.51 8.42 -5.14
N PRO A 126 -2.63 8.27 -4.39
CA PRO A 126 -2.88 7.09 -3.57
C PRO A 126 -2.77 5.81 -4.41
N PHE A 127 -1.80 4.96 -4.09
CA PHE A 127 -1.49 3.76 -4.88
C PHE A 127 -2.66 2.79 -4.97
N ALA A 128 -3.55 2.80 -3.97
CA ALA A 128 -4.79 2.02 -4.01
C ALA A 128 -5.65 2.27 -5.26
N ASN A 129 -5.56 3.47 -5.83
CA ASN A 129 -6.33 3.90 -7.01
C ASN A 129 -5.54 3.80 -8.32
N VAL A 130 -4.25 3.49 -8.25
CA VAL A 130 -3.37 3.41 -9.42
C VAL A 130 -3.28 1.97 -9.93
N ARG A 131 -3.24 1.81 -11.24
CA ARG A 131 -3.05 0.51 -11.89
C ARG A 131 -2.03 0.65 -13.02
N SER A 132 -1.24 -0.39 -13.21
CA SER A 132 -0.35 -0.47 -14.36
C SER A 132 -1.16 -0.63 -15.64
N GLY A 133 -0.79 0.11 -16.68
CA GLY A 133 -1.28 -0.14 -18.03
C GLY A 133 -0.83 -1.53 -18.53
N LYS A 134 -1.48 -2.01 -19.60
CA LYS A 134 -1.00 -3.21 -20.28
C LYS A 134 0.36 -2.94 -20.90
N PRO A 135 1.27 -3.92 -20.88
CA PRO A 135 2.47 -3.85 -21.70
C PRO A 135 2.08 -3.85 -23.19
N ASP A 136 2.75 -3.02 -23.97
CA ASP A 136 2.63 -2.98 -25.43
C ASP A 136 3.22 -4.24 -26.06
#